data_4c86d8b5476cf94ecf7c5b63b81a929a
#
_entry.id   4c86d8b5476cf94ecf7c5b63b81a929a
#
_cell.length_a   1.000
_cell.length_b   1.000
_cell.length_c   1.000
_cell.angle_alpha   90.00
_cell.angle_beta   90.00
_cell.angle_gamma   90.00
#
_symmetry.space_group_name_H-M   'P 1'
#
loop_
_entity.id
_entity.type
_entity.pdbx_description
1 polymer ?
#
loop_
_entity_poly.entity_id
_entity_poly.type
_entity_poly.pdbx_seq_one_letter_code
_entity_poly.pdbx_strand_id
1 'polypeptide(L)'
;YYIDNGTPEPVKTALIEGGNWWNQAFESAGYKDAFRIEVLPEDADPMDVRYNLIQWIHRSTRGWSYGASIVDPRTGEIIKGQVSLGSLRVRQDYMILSGLIDNPNTEENKKLIKETSLDRIRQLSAHEIGHTLGFGHNFISSANDRVSVMDYPHPKISYVNNQISIDNAYAKDIGDWDKVSVQYAYSDFSDSINEDQELNKILDDAVENGLYYI
;
A
#
# COMPACT_ATOMS: atom_id res chain seq x y z
N TYR A 1 -8.07 3.10 10.44
CA TYR A 1 -6.67 3.33 10.77
C TYR A 1 -6.44 4.77 11.18
N TYR A 2 -5.34 5.00 11.90
CA TYR A 2 -5.01 6.34 12.39
C TYR A 2 -3.54 6.66 12.08
N ILE A 3 -3.32 7.80 11.45
CA ILE A 3 -1.96 8.28 11.18
C ILE A 3 -1.48 9.14 12.36
N ASP A 4 -0.21 8.95 12.73
CA ASP A 4 0.49 9.77 13.72
C ASP A 4 0.35 11.27 13.38
N ASN A 5 -0.17 12.03 14.34
CA ASN A 5 -0.40 13.47 14.18
C ASN A 5 0.89 14.27 13.93
N GLY A 6 2.05 13.75 14.36
CA GLY A 6 3.39 14.32 14.11
C GLY A 6 3.90 14.12 12.68
N THR A 7 3.19 13.39 11.81
CA THR A 7 3.60 13.19 10.41
C THR A 7 3.54 14.53 9.64
N PRO A 8 4.64 14.96 8.98
CA PRO A 8 4.68 16.25 8.30
C PRO A 8 3.96 16.22 6.94
N GLU A 9 3.45 17.38 6.51
CA GLU A 9 3.01 17.57 5.12
C GLU A 9 4.23 17.70 4.17
N PRO A 10 4.13 17.28 2.92
CA PRO A 10 2.98 16.63 2.25
C PRO A 10 2.92 15.11 2.43
N VAL A 11 3.77 14.54 3.24
CA VAL A 11 3.87 13.09 3.47
C VAL A 11 2.59 12.55 4.11
N LYS A 12 2.05 13.26 5.09
CA LYS A 12 0.80 12.91 5.77
C LYS A 12 -0.34 12.69 4.77
N THR A 13 -0.56 13.66 3.89
CA THR A 13 -1.57 13.58 2.84
C THR A 13 -1.33 12.37 1.94
N ALA A 14 -0.09 12.16 1.47
CA ALA A 14 0.24 11.03 0.60
C ALA A 14 0.01 9.66 1.28
N LEU A 15 0.33 9.53 2.57
CA LEU A 15 0.09 8.30 3.32
C LEU A 15 -1.40 8.00 3.50
N ILE A 16 -2.21 9.03 3.77
CA ILE A 16 -3.66 8.91 3.88
C ILE A 16 -4.28 8.51 2.54
N GLU A 17 -3.89 9.19 1.46
CA GLU A 17 -4.38 8.90 0.11
C GLU A 17 -4.06 7.46 -0.30
N GLY A 18 -2.79 7.06 -0.20
CA GLY A 18 -2.36 5.72 -0.59
C GLY A 18 -2.99 4.61 0.25
N GLY A 19 -3.09 4.81 1.56
CA GLY A 19 -3.74 3.82 2.42
C GLY A 19 -5.24 3.68 2.14
N ASN A 20 -5.92 4.77 1.83
CA ASN A 20 -7.34 4.74 1.49
C ASN A 20 -7.65 4.00 0.16
N TRP A 21 -6.64 3.67 -0.66
CA TRP A 21 -6.86 2.79 -1.82
C TRP A 21 -7.47 1.44 -1.43
N TRP A 22 -7.22 0.92 -0.24
CA TRP A 22 -7.82 -0.31 0.24
C TRP A 22 -9.35 -0.26 0.29
N ASN A 23 -9.96 0.93 0.43
CA ASN A 23 -11.41 1.06 0.35
C ASN A 23 -11.96 0.53 -0.97
N GLN A 24 -11.23 0.74 -2.08
CA GLN A 24 -11.63 0.23 -3.41
C GLN A 24 -11.67 -1.30 -3.43
N ALA A 25 -10.74 -1.98 -2.74
CA ALA A 25 -10.73 -3.44 -2.65
C ALA A 25 -11.90 -3.96 -1.81
N PHE A 26 -12.18 -3.33 -0.67
CA PHE A 26 -13.33 -3.67 0.16
C PHE A 26 -14.67 -3.39 -0.54
N GLU A 27 -14.78 -2.29 -1.28
CA GLU A 27 -15.97 -1.99 -2.08
C GLU A 27 -16.19 -3.02 -3.19
N SER A 28 -15.12 -3.51 -3.84
CA SER A 28 -15.21 -4.57 -4.85
C SER A 28 -15.71 -5.90 -4.27
N ALA A 29 -15.48 -6.13 -2.98
CA ALA A 29 -16.00 -7.27 -2.22
C ALA A 29 -17.40 -7.03 -1.61
N GLY A 30 -18.02 -5.87 -1.89
CA GLY A 30 -19.37 -5.52 -1.43
C GLY A 30 -19.44 -4.76 -0.11
N TYR A 31 -18.30 -4.40 0.49
CA TYR A 31 -18.24 -3.66 1.75
C TYR A 31 -18.13 -2.16 1.49
N LYS A 32 -19.20 -1.44 1.75
CA LYS A 32 -19.23 0.01 1.54
C LYS A 32 -18.62 0.76 2.72
N ASP A 33 -17.75 1.75 2.43
CA ASP A 33 -17.11 2.62 3.42
C ASP A 33 -16.41 1.84 4.56
N ALA A 34 -15.86 0.64 4.23
CA ALA A 34 -15.29 -0.27 5.23
C ALA A 34 -13.88 0.10 5.69
N PHE A 35 -13.16 0.89 4.90
CA PHE A 35 -11.78 1.28 5.19
C PHE A 35 -11.59 2.79 5.11
N ARG A 36 -10.93 3.36 6.14
CA ARG A 36 -10.59 4.79 6.17
C ARG A 36 -9.38 5.06 7.05
N ILE A 37 -8.69 6.16 6.78
CA ILE A 37 -7.59 6.66 7.59
C ILE A 37 -7.94 8.04 8.12
N GLU A 38 -7.82 8.21 9.43
CA GLU A 38 -8.00 9.46 10.14
C GLU A 38 -6.71 9.88 10.84
N VAL A 39 -6.61 11.12 11.28
CA VAL A 39 -5.48 11.57 12.11
C VAL A 39 -5.73 11.13 13.55
N LEU A 40 -4.70 10.60 14.22
CA LEU A 40 -4.80 10.16 15.60
C LEU A 40 -5.14 11.36 16.50
N PRO A 41 -6.17 11.27 17.38
CA PRO A 41 -6.46 12.30 18.35
C PRO A 41 -5.25 12.60 19.25
N GLU A 42 -5.09 13.87 19.67
CA GLU A 42 -3.92 14.30 20.47
C GLU A 42 -3.82 13.61 21.83
N ASP A 43 -4.97 13.26 22.41
CA ASP A 43 -5.09 12.60 23.71
C ASP A 43 -5.15 11.07 23.63
N ALA A 44 -5.10 10.50 22.42
CA ALA A 44 -5.14 9.06 22.21
C ALA A 44 -3.80 8.40 22.55
N ASP A 45 -3.85 7.28 23.29
CA ASP A 45 -2.67 6.45 23.51
C ASP A 45 -2.40 5.59 22.25
N PRO A 46 -1.25 5.75 21.57
CA PRO A 46 -0.90 4.94 20.41
C PRO A 46 -0.81 3.44 20.68
N MET A 47 -0.65 3.05 21.95
CA MET A 47 -0.60 1.64 22.36
C MET A 47 -1.98 1.01 22.56
N ASP A 48 -3.03 1.82 22.62
CA ASP A 48 -4.41 1.33 22.76
C ASP A 48 -4.80 0.51 21.53
N VAL A 49 -5.35 -0.70 21.78
CA VAL A 49 -5.75 -1.64 20.73
C VAL A 49 -6.88 -1.13 19.84
N ARG A 50 -7.62 -0.13 20.28
CA ARG A 50 -8.69 0.50 19.48
C ARG A 50 -8.18 1.28 18.27
N TYR A 51 -6.88 1.64 18.25
CA TYR A 51 -6.28 2.42 17.18
C TYR A 51 -5.29 1.57 16.37
N ASN A 52 -5.67 1.16 15.17
CA ASN A 52 -4.71 0.67 14.18
C ASN A 52 -3.84 1.84 13.73
N LEU A 53 -2.53 1.74 13.87
CA LEU A 53 -1.64 2.90 13.84
C LEU A 53 -0.70 2.91 12.64
N ILE A 54 -0.54 4.08 12.02
CA ILE A 54 0.46 4.37 11.00
C ILE A 54 1.43 5.40 11.58
N GLN A 55 2.65 4.96 11.90
CA GLN A 55 3.68 5.80 12.52
C GLN A 55 4.71 6.28 11.51
N TRP A 56 5.02 7.57 11.58
CA TRP A 56 6.14 8.20 10.87
C TRP A 56 7.33 8.35 11.80
N ILE A 57 8.40 7.57 11.55
CA ILE A 57 9.53 7.44 12.48
C ILE A 57 10.75 8.17 11.94
N HIS A 58 11.25 9.14 12.69
CA HIS A 58 12.52 9.78 12.42
C HIS A 58 13.68 8.94 12.97
N ARG A 59 14.58 8.52 12.08
CA ARG A 59 15.76 7.72 12.42
C ARG A 59 17.02 8.41 11.91
N SER A 60 18.10 8.32 12.65
CA SER A 60 19.43 8.78 12.21
C SER A 60 20.12 7.77 11.28
N THR A 61 19.71 6.51 11.35
CA THR A 61 20.25 5.43 10.54
C THR A 61 19.16 4.84 9.62
N ARG A 62 19.61 4.22 8.53
CA ARG A 62 18.70 3.50 7.61
C ARG A 62 17.90 2.46 8.38
N GLY A 63 16.61 2.38 8.07
CA GLY A 63 15.70 1.34 8.55
C GLY A 63 14.69 1.01 7.46
N TRP A 64 14.01 -0.11 7.62
CA TRP A 64 12.92 -0.52 6.72
C TRP A 64 11.59 0.02 7.23
N SER A 65 10.63 0.19 6.30
CA SER A 65 9.21 0.26 6.63
C SER A 65 8.69 -1.15 6.83
N TYR A 66 7.70 -1.31 7.66
CA TYR A 66 7.03 -2.59 7.87
C TYR A 66 5.62 -2.41 8.40
N GLY A 67 4.72 -3.28 7.96
CA GLY A 67 3.40 -3.48 8.50
C GLY A 67 3.33 -4.81 9.24
N ALA A 68 2.70 -4.85 10.40
CA ALA A 68 2.49 -6.06 11.18
C ALA A 68 1.15 -6.00 11.92
N SER A 69 0.59 -7.16 12.23
CA SER A 69 -0.63 -7.29 13.02
C SER A 69 -0.37 -8.06 14.31
N ILE A 70 -1.08 -7.66 15.36
CA ILE A 70 -1.26 -8.48 16.56
C ILE A 70 -2.52 -9.30 16.33
N VAL A 71 -2.36 -10.62 16.32
CA VAL A 71 -3.42 -11.57 15.99
C VAL A 71 -3.71 -12.46 17.17
N ASP A 72 -4.99 -12.74 17.43
CA ASP A 72 -5.38 -13.78 18.40
C ASP A 72 -5.03 -15.17 17.82
N PRO A 73 -4.09 -15.92 18.44
CA PRO A 73 -3.64 -17.20 17.89
C PRO A 73 -4.71 -18.30 17.90
N ARG A 74 -5.83 -18.09 18.60
CA ARG A 74 -6.95 -19.05 18.69
C ARG A 74 -7.95 -18.90 17.57
N THR A 75 -8.13 -17.66 17.07
CA THR A 75 -9.21 -17.33 16.12
C THR A 75 -8.68 -16.78 14.79
N GLY A 76 -7.45 -16.30 14.75
CA GLY A 76 -6.91 -15.57 13.60
C GLY A 76 -7.38 -14.11 13.53
N GLU A 77 -8.18 -13.64 14.49
CA GLU A 77 -8.68 -12.26 14.52
C GLU A 77 -7.53 -11.26 14.63
N ILE A 78 -7.51 -10.27 13.75
CA ILE A 78 -6.55 -9.15 13.80
C ILE A 78 -7.03 -8.16 14.87
N ILE A 79 -6.34 -8.14 16.00
CA ILE A 79 -6.66 -7.25 17.15
C ILE A 79 -6.17 -5.83 16.87
N LYS A 80 -4.96 -5.68 16.30
CA LYS A 80 -4.36 -4.38 16.03
C LYS A 80 -3.37 -4.47 14.86
N GLY A 81 -3.52 -3.58 13.90
CA GLY A 81 -2.52 -3.32 12.87
C GLY A 81 -1.56 -2.20 13.28
N GLN A 82 -0.28 -2.35 12.97
CA GLN A 82 0.72 -1.33 13.18
C GLN A 82 1.66 -1.22 11.99
N VAL A 83 1.71 -0.03 11.42
CA VAL A 83 2.61 0.34 10.32
C VAL A 83 3.68 1.27 10.84
N SER A 84 4.94 1.01 10.48
CA SER A 84 6.10 1.85 10.80
C SER A 84 6.79 2.29 9.51
N LEU A 85 6.87 3.58 9.28
CA LEU A 85 7.45 4.19 8.08
C LEU A 85 8.64 5.07 8.46
N GLY A 86 9.78 4.83 7.83
CA GLY A 86 11.00 5.60 8.11
C GLY A 86 11.08 6.89 7.28
N SER A 87 11.33 8.02 7.93
CA SER A 87 11.39 9.35 7.29
C SER A 87 12.48 9.48 6.22
N LEU A 88 13.54 8.67 6.29
CA LEU A 88 14.61 8.67 5.29
C LEU A 88 14.14 8.15 3.91
N ARG A 89 12.99 7.49 3.84
CA ARG A 89 12.46 6.96 2.58
C ARG A 89 12.21 8.04 1.55
N VAL A 90 11.60 9.15 1.95
CA VAL A 90 11.35 10.29 1.05
C VAL A 90 12.63 10.80 0.40
N ARG A 91 13.69 10.95 1.22
CA ARG A 91 14.99 11.38 0.71
C ARG A 91 15.60 10.36 -0.26
N GLN A 92 15.46 9.07 0.04
CA GLN A 92 15.97 8.01 -0.82
C GLN A 92 15.28 8.02 -2.18
N ASP A 93 13.95 8.08 -2.21
CA ASP A 93 13.18 8.12 -3.45
C ASP A 93 13.51 9.37 -4.28
N TYR A 94 13.61 10.53 -3.63
CA TYR A 94 14.04 11.76 -4.28
C TYR A 94 15.44 11.62 -4.93
N MET A 95 16.40 11.02 -4.22
CA MET A 95 17.76 10.82 -4.75
C MET A 95 17.81 9.82 -5.92
N ILE A 96 17.04 8.73 -5.84
CA ILE A 96 16.94 7.73 -6.90
C ILE A 96 16.39 8.40 -8.17
N LEU A 97 15.26 9.10 -8.05
CA LEU A 97 14.63 9.77 -9.17
C LEU A 97 15.50 10.90 -9.76
N SER A 98 16.19 11.65 -8.90
CA SER A 98 17.14 12.68 -9.35
C SER A 98 18.32 12.11 -10.15
N GLY A 99 18.72 10.88 -9.89
CA GLY A 99 19.77 10.19 -10.63
C GLY A 99 19.33 9.60 -11.97
N LEU A 100 18.02 9.52 -12.20
CA LEU A 100 17.45 8.92 -13.41
C LEU A 100 17.18 9.90 -14.54
N ILE A 101 16.97 11.19 -14.22
CA ILE A 101 16.57 12.19 -15.21
C ILE A 101 17.67 13.21 -15.48
N ASP A 102 17.70 13.71 -16.70
CA ASP A 102 18.60 14.80 -17.09
C ASP A 102 18.19 16.12 -16.43
N ASN A 103 19.20 16.92 -16.02
CA ASN A 103 18.97 18.25 -15.43
C ASN A 103 17.99 18.26 -14.23
N PRO A 104 18.20 17.45 -13.17
CA PRO A 104 17.26 17.30 -12.07
C PRO A 104 17.00 18.60 -11.29
N ASN A 105 17.84 19.63 -11.49
CA ASN A 105 17.78 20.89 -10.75
C ASN A 105 16.88 21.96 -11.40
N THR A 106 16.30 21.73 -12.57
CA THR A 106 15.28 22.63 -13.14
C THR A 106 14.02 22.61 -12.25
N GLU A 107 13.29 23.71 -12.22
CA GLU A 107 12.08 23.80 -11.38
C GLU A 107 11.02 22.77 -11.79
N GLU A 108 10.90 22.50 -13.10
CA GLU A 108 10.00 21.49 -13.63
C GLU A 108 10.39 20.09 -13.14
N ASN A 109 11.66 19.70 -13.27
CA ASN A 109 12.15 18.39 -12.85
C ASN A 109 12.14 18.22 -11.34
N LYS A 110 12.42 19.25 -10.56
CA LYS A 110 12.25 19.22 -9.09
C LYS A 110 10.80 18.93 -8.71
N LYS A 111 9.85 19.56 -9.39
CA LYS A 111 8.42 19.29 -9.14
C LYS A 111 8.06 17.87 -9.53
N LEU A 112 8.47 17.40 -10.70
CA LEU A 112 8.24 16.02 -11.16
C LEU A 112 8.82 15.00 -10.18
N ILE A 113 10.09 15.15 -9.78
CA ILE A 113 10.76 14.27 -8.82
C ILE A 113 10.01 14.25 -7.47
N LYS A 114 9.59 15.42 -6.97
CA LYS A 114 8.83 15.52 -5.72
C LYS A 114 7.51 14.76 -5.80
N GLU A 115 6.71 14.99 -6.85
CA GLU A 115 5.41 14.33 -7.01
C GLU A 115 5.58 12.81 -7.18
N THR A 116 6.55 12.36 -8.01
CA THR A 116 6.83 10.93 -8.18
C THR A 116 7.33 10.28 -6.88
N SER A 117 8.09 11.01 -6.05
CA SER A 117 8.48 10.54 -4.73
C SER A 117 7.26 10.37 -3.81
N LEU A 118 6.28 11.27 -3.89
CA LEU A 118 5.03 11.15 -3.13
C LEU A 118 4.16 10.00 -3.65
N ASP A 119 4.14 9.74 -4.95
CA ASP A 119 3.45 8.56 -5.52
C ASP A 119 4.05 7.26 -4.94
N ARG A 120 5.38 7.20 -4.78
CA ARG A 120 6.02 6.05 -4.08
C ARG A 120 5.60 5.95 -2.61
N ILE A 121 5.43 7.08 -1.91
CA ILE A 121 4.95 7.09 -0.52
C ILE A 121 3.48 6.61 -0.44
N ARG A 122 2.62 6.98 -1.38
CA ARG A 122 1.24 6.47 -1.48
C ARG A 122 1.24 4.94 -1.62
N GLN A 123 2.01 4.44 -2.57
CA GLN A 123 2.12 3.00 -2.82
C GLN A 123 2.72 2.26 -1.61
N LEU A 124 3.72 2.84 -0.93
CA LEU A 124 4.28 2.26 0.28
C LEU A 124 3.26 2.19 1.41
N SER A 125 2.45 3.23 1.60
CA SER A 125 1.37 3.23 2.58
C SER A 125 0.39 2.07 2.34
N ALA A 126 -0.07 1.91 1.11
CA ALA A 126 -0.95 0.80 0.74
C ALA A 126 -0.29 -0.55 1.00
N HIS A 127 1.00 -0.72 0.64
CA HIS A 127 1.76 -1.94 0.84
C HIS A 127 1.84 -2.34 2.32
N GLU A 128 2.30 -1.44 3.18
CA GLU A 128 2.47 -1.74 4.60
C GLU A 128 1.13 -1.96 5.33
N ILE A 129 0.08 -1.26 4.91
CA ILE A 129 -1.28 -1.52 5.40
C ILE A 129 -1.76 -2.90 4.97
N GLY A 130 -1.48 -3.32 3.73
CA GLY A 130 -1.81 -4.66 3.25
C GLY A 130 -1.26 -5.78 4.15
N HIS A 131 -0.03 -5.62 4.66
CA HIS A 131 0.51 -6.56 5.65
C HIS A 131 -0.30 -6.57 6.94
N THR A 132 -0.81 -5.44 7.39
CA THR A 132 -1.65 -5.37 8.59
C THR A 132 -3.06 -5.93 8.38
N LEU A 133 -3.49 -6.07 7.13
CA LEU A 133 -4.72 -6.76 6.72
C LEU A 133 -4.52 -8.27 6.55
N GLY A 134 -3.30 -8.78 6.77
CA GLY A 134 -2.98 -10.21 6.68
C GLY A 134 -2.40 -10.66 5.35
N PHE A 135 -2.13 -9.74 4.40
CA PHE A 135 -1.65 -10.10 3.08
C PHE A 135 -0.12 -10.23 3.05
N GLY A 136 0.36 -11.32 2.48
CA GLY A 136 1.76 -11.54 2.14
C GLY A 136 2.15 -10.84 0.84
N HIS A 137 3.47 -10.86 0.53
CA HIS A 137 3.94 -10.37 -0.76
C HIS A 137 3.42 -11.23 -1.92
N ASN A 138 3.14 -10.58 -3.05
CA ASN A 138 2.86 -11.24 -4.31
C ASN A 138 3.88 -10.81 -5.37
N PHE A 139 5.03 -11.47 -5.41
CA PHE A 139 6.14 -11.09 -6.29
C PHE A 139 5.88 -11.33 -7.78
N ILE A 140 4.98 -12.27 -8.11
CA ILE A 140 4.66 -12.57 -9.51
C ILE A 140 3.80 -11.48 -10.16
N SER A 141 3.20 -10.59 -9.38
CA SER A 141 2.36 -9.53 -9.92
C SER A 141 3.11 -8.60 -10.90
N SER A 142 4.43 -8.47 -10.74
CA SER A 142 5.29 -7.73 -11.70
C SER A 142 5.32 -8.34 -13.09
N ALA A 143 5.02 -9.63 -13.24
CA ALA A 143 4.98 -10.30 -14.55
C ALA A 143 3.75 -9.87 -15.37
N ASN A 144 2.70 -9.39 -14.71
CA ASN A 144 1.47 -8.89 -15.33
C ASN A 144 1.25 -7.41 -15.01
N ASP A 145 2.22 -6.58 -15.36
CA ASP A 145 2.29 -5.14 -15.06
C ASP A 145 2.29 -4.88 -13.52
N ARG A 146 1.32 -4.17 -12.97
CA ARG A 146 1.28 -3.72 -11.57
C ARG A 146 -0.06 -4.02 -10.94
N VAL A 147 -0.37 -5.31 -10.90
CA VAL A 147 -1.67 -5.81 -10.46
C VAL A 147 -1.80 -5.93 -8.94
N SER A 148 -0.75 -5.63 -8.18
CA SER A 148 -0.80 -5.67 -6.71
C SER A 148 0.12 -4.64 -6.06
N VAL A 149 -0.36 -3.99 -5.00
CA VAL A 149 0.47 -3.16 -4.11
C VAL A 149 1.37 -4.02 -3.22
N MET A 150 1.10 -5.33 -3.11
CA MET A 150 1.87 -6.27 -2.28
C MET A 150 3.13 -6.80 -2.96
N ASP A 151 3.50 -6.27 -4.12
CA ASP A 151 4.80 -6.50 -4.76
C ASP A 151 5.85 -5.47 -4.28
N TYR A 152 7.12 -5.69 -4.67
CA TYR A 152 8.21 -4.72 -4.53
C TYR A 152 8.44 -4.00 -5.86
N PRO A 153 7.64 -2.99 -6.21
CA PRO A 153 7.73 -2.38 -7.51
C PRO A 153 8.98 -1.51 -7.63
N HIS A 154 9.72 -1.72 -8.70
CA HIS A 154 10.67 -0.75 -9.18
C HIS A 154 9.95 0.41 -9.87
N PRO A 155 10.55 1.62 -9.93
CA PRO A 155 10.01 2.67 -10.78
C PRO A 155 9.95 2.17 -12.24
N LYS A 156 8.80 2.32 -12.88
CA LYS A 156 8.64 2.04 -14.32
C LYS A 156 9.32 3.16 -15.09
N ILE A 157 10.44 2.83 -15.70
CA ILE A 157 11.24 3.78 -16.46
C ILE A 157 10.98 3.53 -17.95
N SER A 158 10.66 4.57 -18.68
CA SER A 158 10.57 4.54 -20.14
C SER A 158 11.65 5.40 -20.78
N TYR A 159 11.98 5.06 -22.02
CA TYR A 159 12.92 5.83 -22.82
C TYR A 159 12.18 6.45 -24.00
N VAL A 160 12.00 7.77 -23.95
CA VAL A 160 11.19 8.51 -24.90
C VAL A 160 12.01 9.70 -25.41
N ASN A 161 12.03 9.91 -26.72
CA ASN A 161 12.76 11.03 -27.36
C ASN A 161 14.23 11.15 -26.91
N ASN A 162 14.91 10.02 -26.78
CA ASN A 162 16.32 9.95 -26.36
C ASN A 162 16.58 10.37 -24.91
N GLN A 163 15.55 10.36 -24.04
CA GLN A 163 15.62 10.70 -22.63
C GLN A 163 14.89 9.69 -21.77
N ILE A 164 15.32 9.54 -20.53
CA ILE A 164 14.62 8.76 -19.52
C ILE A 164 13.39 9.55 -19.07
N SER A 165 12.21 8.91 -19.10
CA SER A 165 10.97 9.40 -18.50
C SER A 165 10.62 8.58 -17.28
N ILE A 166 10.24 9.27 -16.20
CA ILE A 166 9.69 8.72 -14.97
C ILE A 166 8.18 8.97 -14.85
N ASP A 167 7.54 9.37 -15.93
CA ASP A 167 6.09 9.55 -15.97
C ASP A 167 5.41 8.21 -15.67
N ASN A 168 4.48 8.23 -14.72
CA ASN A 168 3.81 7.03 -14.20
C ASN A 168 4.79 5.97 -13.65
N ALA A 169 5.91 6.42 -13.04
CA ALA A 169 6.91 5.54 -12.45
C ALA A 169 6.33 4.58 -11.41
N TYR A 170 5.29 4.97 -10.70
CA TYR A 170 4.56 4.14 -9.74
C TYR A 170 3.09 4.03 -10.11
N ALA A 171 2.50 2.86 -9.85
CA ALA A 171 1.06 2.65 -9.99
C ALA A 171 0.29 3.52 -8.99
N LYS A 172 -0.91 3.90 -9.37
CA LYS A 172 -1.89 4.59 -8.52
C LYS A 172 -3.07 3.65 -8.31
N ASP A 173 -3.72 3.80 -7.19
CA ASP A 173 -4.84 2.98 -6.76
C ASP A 173 -4.45 1.53 -6.41
N ILE A 174 -5.45 0.77 -5.97
CA ILE A 174 -5.30 -0.65 -5.59
C ILE A 174 -5.23 -1.53 -6.84
N GLY A 175 -4.44 -2.58 -6.79
CA GLY A 175 -4.32 -3.52 -7.90
C GLY A 175 -5.47 -4.52 -7.99
N ASP A 176 -5.62 -5.17 -9.15
CA ASP A 176 -6.70 -6.15 -9.35
C ASP A 176 -6.47 -7.41 -8.52
N TRP A 177 -5.23 -7.83 -8.29
CA TRP A 177 -4.94 -8.92 -7.36
C TRP A 177 -5.29 -8.55 -5.92
N ASP A 178 -5.11 -7.31 -5.51
CA ASP A 178 -5.45 -6.88 -4.16
C ASP A 178 -6.96 -6.94 -3.90
N LYS A 179 -7.79 -6.68 -4.94
CA LYS A 179 -9.24 -6.87 -4.88
C LYS A 179 -9.59 -8.36 -4.70
N VAL A 180 -8.92 -9.26 -5.44
CA VAL A 180 -9.06 -10.71 -5.27
C VAL A 180 -8.67 -11.11 -3.85
N SER A 181 -7.56 -10.59 -3.33
CA SER A 181 -7.09 -10.90 -1.97
C SER A 181 -8.11 -10.51 -0.89
N VAL A 182 -8.71 -9.32 -1.01
CA VAL A 182 -9.77 -8.89 -0.08
C VAL A 182 -11.01 -9.74 -0.25
N GLN A 183 -11.43 -10.01 -1.48
CA GLN A 183 -12.58 -10.84 -1.75
C GLN A 183 -12.41 -12.26 -1.17
N TYR A 184 -11.24 -12.87 -1.32
CA TYR A 184 -10.94 -14.19 -0.78
C TYR A 184 -10.88 -14.19 0.75
N ALA A 185 -10.24 -13.20 1.38
CA ALA A 185 -9.95 -13.21 2.81
C ALA A 185 -11.08 -12.64 3.68
N TYR A 186 -11.95 -11.81 3.11
CA TYR A 186 -12.94 -11.04 3.87
C TYR A 186 -14.40 -11.29 3.45
N SER A 187 -14.65 -12.13 2.42
CA SER A 187 -16.03 -12.47 2.08
C SER A 187 -16.69 -13.24 3.23
N ASP A 188 -17.93 -12.90 3.51
CA ASP A 188 -18.79 -13.57 4.49
C ASP A 188 -19.89 -14.30 3.74
N PHE A 189 -20.00 -15.62 3.97
CA PHE A 189 -20.95 -16.49 3.30
C PHE A 189 -22.02 -16.96 4.28
N SER A 190 -23.25 -17.05 3.81
CA SER A 190 -24.33 -17.62 4.63
C SER A 190 -24.14 -19.13 4.82
N ASP A 191 -24.68 -19.69 5.92
CA ASP A 191 -24.60 -21.12 6.24
C ASP A 191 -25.12 -22.08 5.13
N SER A 192 -25.90 -21.56 4.18
CA SER A 192 -26.45 -22.34 3.04
C SER A 192 -25.48 -22.45 1.86
N ILE A 193 -24.37 -21.71 1.88
CA ILE A 193 -23.37 -21.67 0.82
C ILE A 193 -22.17 -22.53 1.23
N ASN A 194 -21.61 -23.27 0.27
CA ASN A 194 -20.36 -23.97 0.49
C ASN A 194 -19.20 -22.98 0.30
N GLU A 195 -18.64 -22.50 1.41
CA GLU A 195 -17.56 -21.52 1.44
C GLU A 195 -16.36 -21.96 0.61
N ASP A 196 -15.91 -23.21 0.75
CA ASP A 196 -14.75 -23.72 0.00
C ASP A 196 -14.97 -23.65 -1.51
N GLN A 197 -16.19 -23.89 -1.98
CA GLN A 197 -16.51 -23.80 -3.42
C GLN A 197 -16.47 -22.36 -3.91
N GLU A 198 -17.01 -21.42 -3.15
CA GLU A 198 -16.98 -20.00 -3.54
C GLU A 198 -15.55 -19.43 -3.48
N LEU A 199 -14.76 -19.79 -2.46
CA LEU A 199 -13.36 -19.39 -2.37
C LEU A 199 -12.53 -19.95 -3.53
N ASN A 200 -12.72 -21.22 -3.90
CA ASN A 200 -12.04 -21.79 -5.05
C ASN A 200 -12.44 -21.10 -6.36
N LYS A 201 -13.71 -20.74 -6.52
CA LYS A 201 -14.19 -20.00 -7.69
C LYS A 201 -13.52 -18.63 -7.81
N ILE A 202 -13.34 -17.90 -6.69
CA ILE A 202 -12.62 -16.62 -6.69
C ILE A 202 -11.20 -16.81 -7.23
N LEU A 203 -10.51 -17.89 -6.82
CA LEU A 203 -9.15 -18.17 -7.28
C LEU A 203 -9.11 -18.64 -8.74
N ASP A 204 -10.05 -19.47 -9.16
CA ASP A 204 -10.15 -19.94 -10.56
C ASP A 204 -10.41 -18.76 -11.50
N ASP A 205 -11.35 -17.88 -11.14
CA ASP A 205 -11.65 -16.65 -11.88
C ASP A 205 -10.41 -15.72 -11.95
N ALA A 206 -9.64 -15.62 -10.87
CA ALA A 206 -8.39 -14.84 -10.86
C ALA A 206 -7.37 -15.41 -11.84
N VAL A 207 -7.15 -16.72 -11.84
CA VAL A 207 -6.20 -17.40 -12.73
C VAL A 207 -6.63 -17.26 -14.19
N GLU A 208 -7.93 -17.41 -14.51
CA GLU A 208 -8.47 -17.20 -15.84
C GLU A 208 -8.24 -15.76 -16.35
N ASN A 209 -8.24 -14.79 -15.47
CA ASN A 209 -7.92 -13.37 -15.77
C ASN A 209 -6.41 -13.06 -15.74
N GLY A 210 -5.55 -14.07 -15.62
CA GLY A 210 -4.10 -13.89 -15.60
C GLY A 210 -3.53 -13.30 -14.31
N LEU A 211 -4.29 -13.34 -13.23
CA LEU A 211 -3.86 -12.91 -11.90
C LEU A 211 -3.32 -14.12 -11.12
N TYR A 212 -2.06 -14.07 -10.78
CA TYR A 212 -1.35 -15.18 -10.10
C TYR A 212 -0.80 -14.74 -8.76
N TYR A 213 -0.54 -15.73 -7.88
CA TYR A 213 0.11 -15.57 -6.60
C TYR A 213 1.28 -16.54 -6.45
N ILE A 214 2.44 -16.02 -6.04
CA ILE A 214 3.63 -16.80 -5.65
C ILE A 214 4.34 -16.05 -4.51
#